data_d5f6fada8708ccfa0edb5e156870cc6e
#
_entry.id   d5f6fada8708ccfa0edb5e156870cc6e
#
_cell.length_a   1.000
_cell.length_b   1.000
_cell.length_c   1.000
_cell.angle_alpha   90.00
_cell.angle_beta   90.00
_cell.angle_gamma   90.00
#
_symmetry.space_group_name_H-M   'P 1'
#
loop_
_entity.id
_entity.type
_entity.pdbx_description
1 polymer ?
#
loop_
_entity_poly.entity_id
_entity_poly.type
_entity_poly.pdbx_seq_one_letter_code
_entity_poly.pdbx_strand_id
1 'polypeptide(L)'
;MLRVAVPNKGTLSEPAAEILSEAGYRRRTDTKDLTVVDPANQVEFFFLRPKDIAIYVGSGQLDLGITGRDLAQESVAPVRERLALGFGSSTFRYAAPRGRSWRVEDLEGKRIATAFPNLVRKDLTARGIEATVIRRDGAVEISVQLGVADAIADVVGSGRTLGLHDLAAFGESLCDSEAVLIERDDSDGPGGSGGNGEKAAARDQLAKRVQGVVFGQQYLMLDYDCPRTLLERATAVTPGLESPTIAPLADPAWVAVRALVPRRDVNAIMDEIAAIGAKAILASDIRFCRF
;
A
#
# COMPACT_ATOMS: atom_id res chain seq x y z
N MET A 1 -5.29 -23.60 11.62
CA MET A 1 -5.78 -22.78 10.49
C MET A 1 -5.44 -21.33 10.77
N LEU A 2 -4.84 -20.63 9.81
CA LEU A 2 -4.49 -19.22 9.89
C LEU A 2 -5.76 -18.35 9.69
N ARG A 3 -5.95 -17.30 10.49
CA ARG A 3 -7.11 -16.41 10.44
C ARG A 3 -6.70 -15.04 9.92
N VAL A 4 -7.27 -14.62 8.78
CA VAL A 4 -6.83 -13.43 8.05
C VAL A 4 -8.00 -12.49 7.81
N ALA A 5 -7.86 -11.21 8.23
CA ALA A 5 -8.84 -10.18 7.94
C ALA A 5 -8.61 -9.55 6.57
N VAL A 6 -9.71 -9.35 5.83
CA VAL A 6 -9.71 -8.72 4.50
C VAL A 6 -10.77 -7.61 4.47
N PRO A 7 -10.51 -6.46 3.81
CA PRO A 7 -11.50 -5.41 3.66
C PRO A 7 -12.76 -5.92 2.94
N ASN A 8 -13.95 -5.67 3.51
CA ASN A 8 -15.22 -6.10 2.92
C ASN A 8 -15.85 -5.07 1.97
N LYS A 9 -15.35 -3.83 1.98
CA LYS A 9 -15.86 -2.70 1.21
C LYS A 9 -14.83 -1.57 1.07
N GLY A 10 -15.15 -0.58 0.24
CA GLY A 10 -14.28 0.56 -0.04
C GLY A 10 -13.20 0.24 -1.06
N THR A 11 -12.33 1.20 -1.30
CA THR A 11 -11.29 1.16 -2.34
C THR A 11 -10.25 0.06 -2.13
N LEU A 12 -10.10 -0.45 -0.90
CA LEU A 12 -9.13 -1.50 -0.57
C LEU A 12 -9.67 -2.91 -0.82
N SER A 13 -11.01 -3.10 -0.96
CA SER A 13 -11.64 -4.43 -0.95
C SER A 13 -11.27 -5.27 -2.17
N GLU A 14 -11.49 -4.74 -3.37
CA GLU A 14 -11.25 -5.49 -4.61
C GLU A 14 -9.76 -5.75 -4.86
N PRO A 15 -8.84 -4.76 -4.74
CA PRO A 15 -7.42 -5.03 -4.93
C PRO A 15 -6.85 -6.03 -3.90
N ALA A 16 -7.32 -5.99 -2.65
CA ALA A 16 -6.92 -6.97 -1.64
C ALA A 16 -7.37 -8.39 -2.01
N ALA A 17 -8.60 -8.54 -2.53
CA ALA A 17 -9.12 -9.83 -2.99
C ALA A 17 -8.35 -10.35 -4.23
N GLU A 18 -7.98 -9.45 -5.15
CA GLU A 18 -7.16 -9.79 -6.33
C GLU A 18 -5.77 -10.29 -5.93
N ILE A 19 -5.05 -9.57 -5.10
CA ILE A 19 -3.71 -9.97 -4.63
C ILE A 19 -3.75 -11.34 -3.94
N LEU A 20 -4.73 -11.58 -3.08
CA LEU A 20 -4.88 -12.88 -2.41
C LEU A 20 -5.20 -14.00 -3.41
N SER A 21 -6.05 -13.72 -4.41
CA SER A 21 -6.39 -14.68 -5.48
C SER A 21 -5.16 -15.01 -6.34
N GLU A 22 -4.38 -14.01 -6.74
CA GLU A 22 -3.13 -14.20 -7.48
C GLU A 22 -2.07 -14.93 -6.67
N ALA A 23 -2.06 -14.73 -5.34
CA ALA A 23 -1.23 -15.46 -4.39
C ALA A 23 -1.69 -16.93 -4.17
N GLY A 24 -2.76 -17.38 -4.86
CA GLY A 24 -3.26 -18.76 -4.86
C GLY A 24 -4.24 -19.07 -3.73
N TYR A 25 -4.86 -18.05 -3.13
CA TYR A 25 -5.90 -18.24 -2.11
C TYR A 25 -7.29 -18.18 -2.70
N ARG A 26 -8.23 -18.86 -2.01
CA ARG A 26 -9.63 -18.93 -2.42
C ARG A 26 -10.29 -17.55 -2.37
N ARG A 27 -10.88 -17.13 -3.48
CA ARG A 27 -11.65 -15.89 -3.59
C ARG A 27 -13.05 -16.06 -3.01
N ARG A 28 -13.57 -14.99 -2.37
CA ARG A 28 -14.98 -14.88 -1.99
C ARG A 28 -15.86 -14.83 -3.24
N THR A 29 -16.91 -15.65 -3.29
CA THR A 29 -17.84 -15.72 -4.43
C THR A 29 -19.07 -14.83 -4.25
N ASP A 30 -19.54 -14.65 -3.03
CA ASP A 30 -20.64 -13.74 -2.70
C ASP A 30 -20.14 -12.63 -1.77
N THR A 31 -20.46 -11.38 -2.11
CA THR A 31 -20.10 -10.21 -1.29
C THR A 31 -20.77 -10.18 0.08
N LYS A 32 -21.83 -10.99 0.30
CA LYS A 32 -22.51 -11.13 1.59
C LYS A 32 -21.80 -12.12 2.53
N ASP A 33 -20.94 -12.99 2.00
CA ASP A 33 -20.18 -13.90 2.84
C ASP A 33 -19.22 -13.11 3.72
N LEU A 34 -19.32 -13.28 5.03
CA LEU A 34 -18.43 -12.65 5.99
C LEU A 34 -17.19 -13.49 6.28
N THR A 35 -17.24 -14.78 5.92
CA THR A 35 -16.11 -15.70 6.09
C THR A 35 -15.96 -16.60 4.89
N VAL A 36 -14.72 -16.96 4.55
CA VAL A 36 -14.39 -17.95 3.51
C VAL A 36 -13.29 -18.84 4.03
N VAL A 37 -13.55 -20.16 4.04
CA VAL A 37 -12.54 -21.15 4.40
C VAL A 37 -11.82 -21.63 3.15
N ASP A 38 -10.49 -21.65 3.20
CA ASP A 38 -9.61 -22.25 2.20
C ASP A 38 -8.90 -23.46 2.81
N PRO A 39 -9.49 -24.67 2.70
CA PRO A 39 -8.93 -25.87 3.33
C PRO A 39 -7.58 -26.28 2.74
N ALA A 40 -7.36 -26.02 1.44
CA ALA A 40 -6.14 -26.38 0.73
C ALA A 40 -4.91 -25.60 1.28
N ASN A 41 -5.12 -24.34 1.65
CA ASN A 41 -4.10 -23.47 2.21
C ASN A 41 -4.15 -23.39 3.75
N GLN A 42 -5.10 -24.04 4.41
CA GLN A 42 -5.31 -23.98 5.87
C GLN A 42 -5.52 -22.54 6.38
N VAL A 43 -6.29 -21.73 5.63
CA VAL A 43 -6.60 -20.31 5.92
C VAL A 43 -8.10 -20.11 6.01
N GLU A 44 -8.53 -19.30 6.96
CA GLU A 44 -9.89 -18.77 7.09
C GLU A 44 -9.83 -17.24 6.94
N PHE A 45 -10.55 -16.71 5.95
CA PHE A 45 -10.64 -15.29 5.66
C PHE A 45 -11.88 -14.69 6.32
N PHE A 46 -11.72 -13.52 6.95
CA PHE A 46 -12.77 -12.74 7.60
C PHE A 46 -12.91 -11.40 6.87
N PHE A 47 -14.07 -11.14 6.29
CA PHE A 47 -14.34 -9.90 5.56
C PHE A 47 -14.94 -8.86 6.50
N LEU A 48 -14.12 -7.88 6.88
CA LEU A 48 -14.42 -6.89 7.91
C LEU A 48 -14.36 -5.46 7.35
N ARG A 49 -14.91 -4.51 8.12
CA ARG A 49 -14.67 -3.09 7.80
C ARG A 49 -13.20 -2.75 7.98
N PRO A 50 -12.57 -2.03 7.02
CA PRO A 50 -11.14 -1.72 7.10
C PRO A 50 -10.69 -1.14 8.47
N LYS A 51 -11.50 -0.27 9.08
CA LYS A 51 -11.21 0.35 10.38
C LYS A 51 -11.18 -0.60 11.57
N ASP A 52 -11.85 -1.75 11.46
CA ASP A 52 -11.97 -2.72 12.57
C ASP A 52 -10.85 -3.77 12.51
N ILE A 53 -10.18 -3.93 11.36
CA ILE A 53 -9.20 -4.99 11.11
C ILE A 53 -8.02 -4.93 12.09
N ALA A 54 -7.43 -3.74 12.26
CA ALA A 54 -6.28 -3.59 13.14
C ALA A 54 -6.61 -3.92 14.61
N ILE A 55 -7.84 -3.65 15.05
CA ILE A 55 -8.30 -3.97 16.40
C ILE A 55 -8.34 -5.49 16.63
N TYR A 56 -8.90 -6.25 15.67
CA TYR A 56 -8.97 -7.70 15.78
C TYR A 56 -7.60 -8.39 15.66
N VAL A 57 -6.70 -7.84 14.85
CA VAL A 57 -5.33 -8.34 14.74
C VAL A 57 -4.55 -8.02 16.01
N GLY A 58 -4.61 -6.79 16.50
CA GLY A 58 -3.91 -6.37 17.73
C GLY A 58 -4.38 -7.10 18.98
N SER A 59 -5.68 -7.44 19.07
CA SER A 59 -6.22 -8.26 20.18
C SER A 59 -5.83 -9.75 20.08
N GLY A 60 -5.21 -10.19 18.96
CA GLY A 60 -4.82 -11.60 18.75
C GLY A 60 -5.97 -12.52 18.33
N GLN A 61 -7.15 -11.98 18.04
CA GLN A 61 -8.28 -12.76 17.53
C GLN A 61 -8.06 -13.18 16.09
N LEU A 62 -7.33 -12.40 15.32
CA LEU A 62 -6.90 -12.70 13.96
C LEU A 62 -5.37 -12.63 13.86
N ASP A 63 -4.79 -13.45 13.02
CA ASP A 63 -3.34 -13.62 12.90
C ASP A 63 -2.69 -12.55 11.97
N LEU A 64 -3.40 -12.17 10.92
CA LEU A 64 -2.99 -11.17 9.92
C LEU A 64 -4.19 -10.34 9.46
N GLY A 65 -3.94 -9.17 8.88
CA GLY A 65 -4.99 -8.35 8.28
C GLY A 65 -4.48 -7.45 7.16
N ILE A 66 -5.33 -7.15 6.20
CA ILE A 66 -5.08 -6.14 5.17
C ILE A 66 -5.94 -4.92 5.49
N THR A 67 -5.31 -3.75 5.65
CA THR A 67 -6.00 -2.47 5.92
C THR A 67 -5.18 -1.29 5.40
N GLY A 68 -5.66 -0.05 5.56
CA GLY A 68 -4.89 1.15 5.30
C GLY A 68 -3.89 1.42 6.42
N ARG A 69 -2.70 1.92 6.09
CA ARG A 69 -1.68 2.34 7.09
C ARG A 69 -2.23 3.41 8.03
N ASP A 70 -2.98 4.36 7.51
CA ASP A 70 -3.69 5.39 8.27
C ASP A 70 -4.69 4.79 9.27
N LEU A 71 -5.48 3.79 8.83
CA LEU A 71 -6.45 3.10 9.69
C LEU A 71 -5.76 2.26 10.77
N ALA A 72 -4.65 1.62 10.44
CA ALA A 72 -3.85 0.88 11.42
C ALA A 72 -3.30 1.83 12.50
N GLN A 73 -2.74 2.96 12.11
CA GLN A 73 -2.24 3.98 13.04
C GLN A 73 -3.36 4.63 13.86
N GLU A 74 -4.50 4.95 13.23
CA GLU A 74 -5.66 5.52 13.93
C GLU A 74 -6.21 4.58 15.01
N SER A 75 -6.15 3.28 14.78
CA SER A 75 -6.69 2.29 15.73
C SER A 75 -5.95 2.25 17.07
N VAL A 76 -4.68 2.70 17.12
CA VAL A 76 -3.77 2.60 18.28
C VAL A 76 -3.64 1.14 18.77
N ALA A 77 -4.01 0.18 17.96
CA ALA A 77 -3.87 -1.24 18.28
C ALA A 77 -2.40 -1.67 18.20
N PRO A 78 -1.96 -2.66 19.02
CA PRO A 78 -0.59 -3.18 18.98
C PRO A 78 -0.39 -4.05 17.73
N VAL A 79 -0.23 -3.39 16.59
CA VAL A 79 0.03 -4.01 15.29
C VAL A 79 1.26 -3.39 14.64
N ARG A 80 1.96 -4.20 13.85
CA ARG A 80 3.07 -3.74 13.01
C ARG A 80 2.78 -4.03 11.54
N GLU A 81 3.28 -3.18 10.69
CA GLU A 81 3.29 -3.38 9.25
C GLU A 81 4.29 -4.46 8.89
N ARG A 82 3.84 -5.46 8.14
CA ARG A 82 4.67 -6.53 7.63
C ARG A 82 5.05 -6.32 6.17
N LEU A 83 4.13 -5.78 5.37
CA LEU A 83 4.31 -5.57 3.94
C LEU A 83 3.43 -4.44 3.44
N ALA A 84 4.01 -3.51 2.68
CA ALA A 84 3.29 -2.56 1.85
C ALA A 84 2.77 -3.25 0.58
N LEU A 85 1.52 -2.99 0.20
CA LEU A 85 0.86 -3.72 -0.89
C LEU A 85 0.82 -2.96 -2.21
N GLY A 86 1.25 -1.68 -2.23
CA GLY A 86 1.41 -0.88 -3.44
C GLY A 86 0.10 -0.38 -4.07
N PHE A 87 -1.03 -0.44 -3.36
CA PHE A 87 -2.30 0.10 -3.83
C PHE A 87 -3.02 0.92 -2.76
N GLY A 88 -4.03 1.69 -3.17
CA GLY A 88 -4.80 2.52 -2.25
C GLY A 88 -4.02 3.70 -1.67
N SER A 89 -3.00 4.18 -2.40
CA SER A 89 -2.15 5.29 -1.95
C SER A 89 -2.97 6.57 -1.75
N SER A 90 -2.73 7.23 -0.62
CA SER A 90 -3.35 8.49 -0.24
C SER A 90 -2.48 9.22 0.77
N THR A 91 -2.75 10.51 0.97
CA THR A 91 -2.09 11.30 2.00
C THR A 91 -3.12 11.76 3.02
N PHE A 92 -2.78 11.73 4.30
CA PHE A 92 -3.61 12.31 5.35
C PHE A 92 -3.08 13.72 5.66
N ARG A 93 -3.92 14.76 5.47
CA ARG A 93 -3.48 16.15 5.52
C ARG A 93 -4.47 17.05 6.23
N TYR A 94 -3.98 18.15 6.77
CA TYR A 94 -4.82 19.27 7.17
C TYR A 94 -5.35 20.00 5.94
N ALA A 95 -6.60 20.52 6.05
CA ALA A 95 -7.19 21.42 5.07
C ALA A 95 -8.05 22.47 5.75
N ALA A 96 -8.10 23.68 5.17
CA ALA A 96 -8.81 24.82 5.69
C ALA A 96 -9.32 25.72 4.55
N PRO A 97 -10.21 26.71 4.84
CA PRO A 97 -10.73 27.63 3.83
C PRO A 97 -9.64 28.33 3.01
N ARG A 98 -9.86 28.46 1.71
CA ARG A 98 -8.90 29.03 0.76
C ARG A 98 -8.62 30.51 0.94
N GLY A 99 -9.36 31.26 1.67
CA GLY A 99 -9.26 32.72 1.77
C GLY A 99 -7.97 33.28 2.35
N ARG A 100 -7.09 32.42 2.89
CA ARG A 100 -5.77 32.80 3.40
C ARG A 100 -4.75 31.65 3.28
N SER A 101 -3.46 31.97 3.39
CA SER A 101 -2.43 30.96 3.56
C SER A 101 -2.44 30.42 4.98
N TRP A 102 -2.55 29.11 5.15
CA TRP A 102 -2.50 28.43 6.43
C TRP A 102 -1.15 27.74 6.62
N ARG A 103 -0.64 27.78 7.84
CA ARG A 103 0.48 26.96 8.32
C ARG A 103 -0.01 26.08 9.45
N VAL A 104 0.73 25.04 9.80
CA VAL A 104 0.31 24.09 10.85
C VAL A 104 0.23 24.78 12.21
N GLU A 105 1.10 25.76 12.47
CA GLU A 105 1.10 26.57 13.69
C GLU A 105 -0.18 27.42 13.86
N ASP A 106 -0.87 27.74 12.77
CA ASP A 106 -2.14 28.49 12.80
C ASP A 106 -3.31 27.65 13.37
N LEU A 107 -3.08 26.35 13.60
CA LEU A 107 -4.05 25.45 14.25
C LEU A 107 -4.13 25.65 15.76
N GLU A 108 -3.22 26.40 16.37
CA GLU A 108 -3.27 26.72 17.80
C GLU A 108 -4.63 27.32 18.19
N GLY A 109 -5.27 26.74 19.20
CA GLY A 109 -6.59 27.14 19.68
C GLY A 109 -7.76 26.88 18.72
N LYS A 110 -7.56 26.21 17.58
CA LYS A 110 -8.59 25.95 16.57
C LYS A 110 -9.33 24.64 16.83
N ARG A 111 -10.48 24.52 16.18
CA ARG A 111 -11.32 23.32 16.14
C ARG A 111 -11.02 22.57 14.84
N ILE A 112 -10.63 21.31 14.94
CA ILE A 112 -10.26 20.47 13.81
C ILE A 112 -11.22 19.28 13.73
N ALA A 113 -12.01 19.18 12.66
CA ALA A 113 -12.87 18.03 12.43
C ALA A 113 -12.13 16.94 11.66
N THR A 114 -12.30 15.68 12.10
CA THR A 114 -11.62 14.53 11.47
C THR A 114 -12.32 13.21 11.79
N ALA A 115 -12.19 12.23 10.90
CA ALA A 115 -12.51 10.83 11.17
C ALA A 115 -11.36 10.07 11.87
N PHE A 116 -10.17 10.70 11.98
CA PHE A 116 -8.93 10.11 12.49
C PHE A 116 -8.38 10.92 13.71
N PRO A 117 -9.13 10.98 14.82
CA PRO A 117 -8.75 11.82 15.95
C PRO A 117 -7.42 11.44 16.61
N ASN A 118 -7.04 10.17 16.60
CA ASN A 118 -5.80 9.73 17.24
C ASN A 118 -4.57 10.13 16.41
N LEU A 119 -4.62 10.02 15.08
CA LEU A 119 -3.57 10.52 14.19
C LEU A 119 -3.37 12.04 14.37
N VAL A 120 -4.47 12.80 14.39
CA VAL A 120 -4.40 14.25 14.55
C VAL A 120 -3.84 14.64 15.93
N ARG A 121 -4.31 14.01 17.02
CA ARG A 121 -3.77 14.30 18.37
C ARG A 121 -2.29 13.98 18.48
N LYS A 122 -1.85 12.85 17.87
CA LYS A 122 -0.44 12.46 17.84
C LYS A 122 0.42 13.54 17.16
N ASP A 123 0.01 14.02 15.98
CA ASP A 123 0.73 15.06 15.25
C ASP A 123 0.76 16.40 16.01
N LEU A 124 -0.39 16.86 16.52
CA LEU A 124 -0.48 18.09 17.30
C LEU A 124 0.41 18.03 18.56
N THR A 125 0.38 16.91 19.28
CA THR A 125 1.21 16.71 20.47
C THR A 125 2.70 16.75 20.13
N ALA A 126 3.11 16.10 19.03
CA ALA A 126 4.49 16.09 18.57
C ALA A 126 5.00 17.50 18.18
N ARG A 127 4.10 18.38 17.75
CA ARG A 127 4.38 19.79 17.39
C ARG A 127 4.20 20.77 18.56
N GLY A 128 3.67 20.33 19.69
CA GLY A 128 3.36 21.19 20.83
C GLY A 128 2.21 22.16 20.56
N ILE A 129 1.25 21.80 19.71
CA ILE A 129 0.10 22.62 19.33
C ILE A 129 -1.12 22.16 20.12
N GLU A 130 -1.81 23.11 20.80
CA GLU A 130 -3.07 22.86 21.50
C GLU A 130 -4.26 23.22 20.60
N ALA A 131 -5.04 22.19 20.20
CA ALA A 131 -6.24 22.37 19.38
C ALA A 131 -7.36 21.42 19.81
N THR A 132 -8.61 21.80 19.52
CA THR A 132 -9.78 20.96 19.82
C THR A 132 -10.05 20.01 18.67
N VAL A 133 -9.83 18.71 18.87
CA VAL A 133 -10.10 17.68 17.87
C VAL A 133 -11.55 17.18 17.99
N ILE A 134 -12.34 17.39 16.95
CA ILE A 134 -13.76 17.02 16.86
C ILE A 134 -13.91 15.79 15.96
N ARG A 135 -14.32 14.66 16.54
CA ARG A 135 -14.56 13.44 15.79
C ARG A 135 -15.79 13.55 14.89
N ARG A 136 -15.64 13.12 13.62
CA ARG A 136 -16.71 12.98 12.63
C ARG A 136 -16.51 11.67 11.86
N ASP A 137 -17.58 10.88 11.73
CA ASP A 137 -17.54 9.58 11.03
C ASP A 137 -17.99 9.68 9.56
N GLY A 138 -17.81 10.82 8.92
CA GLY A 138 -18.14 11.08 7.51
C GLY A 138 -18.45 12.54 7.25
N ALA A 139 -18.42 12.92 5.97
CA ALA A 139 -18.68 14.28 5.49
C ALA A 139 -17.92 15.35 6.32
N VAL A 140 -16.64 15.09 6.57
CA VAL A 140 -15.76 15.93 7.38
C VAL A 140 -15.65 17.32 6.78
N GLU A 141 -15.64 17.42 5.45
CA GLU A 141 -15.46 18.65 4.66
C GLU A 141 -16.55 19.71 4.94
N ILE A 142 -17.79 19.28 5.21
CA ILE A 142 -18.88 20.24 5.53
C ILE A 142 -18.76 20.82 6.93
N SER A 143 -17.95 20.29 7.81
CA SER A 143 -17.82 20.77 9.19
C SER A 143 -17.38 22.25 9.28
N VAL A 144 -16.56 22.69 8.34
CA VAL A 144 -16.11 24.09 8.25
C VAL A 144 -17.26 24.98 7.77
N GLN A 145 -17.96 24.57 6.73
CA GLN A 145 -19.09 25.32 6.17
C GLN A 145 -20.24 25.48 7.19
N LEU A 146 -20.45 24.49 8.05
CA LEU A 146 -21.42 24.51 9.12
C LEU A 146 -20.93 25.29 10.37
N GLY A 147 -19.71 25.84 10.36
CA GLY A 147 -19.14 26.55 11.48
C GLY A 147 -18.81 25.67 12.70
N VAL A 148 -18.80 24.35 12.53
CA VAL A 148 -18.48 23.38 13.59
C VAL A 148 -17.00 23.31 13.85
N ALA A 149 -16.18 23.46 12.79
CA ALA A 149 -14.74 23.43 12.85
C ALA A 149 -14.13 24.60 12.06
N ASP A 150 -12.89 24.93 12.37
CA ASP A 150 -12.11 25.97 11.69
C ASP A 150 -11.21 25.39 10.61
N ALA A 151 -10.85 24.12 10.76
CA ALA A 151 -10.07 23.31 9.83
C ALA A 151 -10.52 21.84 9.88
N ILE A 152 -10.07 21.05 8.94
CA ILE A 152 -10.27 19.60 8.93
C ILE A 152 -8.92 18.88 8.81
N ALA A 153 -8.91 17.61 9.15
CA ALA A 153 -7.85 16.68 8.77
C ALA A 153 -8.51 15.43 8.18
N ASP A 154 -8.14 15.11 6.94
CA ASP A 154 -8.78 14.01 6.22
C ASP A 154 -7.84 13.38 5.17
N VAL A 155 -8.26 12.23 4.63
CA VAL A 155 -7.59 11.55 3.54
C VAL A 155 -7.74 12.33 2.25
N VAL A 156 -6.63 12.69 1.64
CA VAL A 156 -6.57 13.45 0.40
C VAL A 156 -5.95 12.58 -0.69
N GLY A 157 -6.76 12.22 -1.69
CA GLY A 157 -6.26 11.63 -2.93
C GLY A 157 -5.92 12.72 -3.93
N SER A 158 -6.83 13.02 -4.86
CA SER A 158 -6.65 14.08 -5.87
C SER A 158 -6.92 15.51 -5.37
N GLY A 159 -7.44 15.68 -4.16
CA GLY A 159 -7.86 16.98 -3.62
C GLY A 159 -9.14 17.56 -4.25
N ARG A 160 -9.81 16.83 -5.15
CA ARG A 160 -11.03 17.29 -5.81
C ARG A 160 -12.16 17.57 -4.83
N THR A 161 -12.36 16.71 -3.84
CA THR A 161 -13.40 16.87 -2.82
C THR A 161 -13.18 18.13 -1.99
N LEU A 162 -11.95 18.41 -1.58
CA LEU A 162 -11.60 19.64 -0.86
C LEU A 162 -11.94 20.88 -1.70
N GLY A 163 -11.63 20.85 -3.00
CA GLY A 163 -11.93 21.94 -3.90
C GLY A 163 -13.42 22.25 -4.04
N LEU A 164 -14.29 21.24 -3.98
CA LEU A 164 -15.75 21.42 -4.05
C LEU A 164 -16.32 22.13 -2.81
N HIS A 165 -15.61 22.07 -1.68
CA HIS A 165 -16.00 22.71 -0.41
C HIS A 165 -15.18 23.95 -0.08
N ASP A 166 -14.49 24.53 -1.08
CA ASP A 166 -13.61 25.71 -0.95
C ASP A 166 -12.51 25.55 0.11
N LEU A 167 -12.02 24.31 0.26
CA LEU A 167 -10.91 23.97 1.13
C LEU A 167 -9.63 23.76 0.33
N ALA A 168 -8.49 24.00 0.97
CA ALA A 168 -7.16 23.71 0.46
C ALA A 168 -6.35 22.95 1.50
N ALA A 169 -5.65 21.92 1.06
CA ALA A 169 -4.68 21.24 1.92
C ALA A 169 -3.47 22.14 2.18
N PHE A 170 -2.92 22.06 3.40
CA PHE A 170 -1.73 22.81 3.80
C PHE A 170 -0.82 21.94 4.68
N GLY A 171 0.40 22.40 4.88
CA GLY A 171 1.43 21.67 5.64
C GLY A 171 1.90 20.40 4.94
N GLU A 172 2.69 19.63 5.63
CA GLU A 172 3.14 18.31 5.20
C GLU A 172 2.06 17.24 5.42
N SER A 173 2.24 16.07 4.83
CA SER A 173 1.39 14.91 5.11
C SER A 173 1.61 14.42 6.54
N LEU A 174 0.52 14.17 7.29
CA LEU A 174 0.59 13.55 8.60
C LEU A 174 0.84 12.05 8.50
N CYS A 175 0.37 11.45 7.40
CA CYS A 175 0.54 10.04 7.09
C CYS A 175 0.44 9.82 5.58
N ASP A 176 1.48 9.23 5.00
CA ASP A 176 1.42 8.69 3.64
C ASP A 176 0.93 7.25 3.75
N SER A 177 -0.32 7.05 3.33
CA SER A 177 -1.06 5.81 3.48
C SER A 177 -1.13 5.02 2.18
N GLU A 178 -1.11 3.73 2.33
CA GLU A 178 -1.45 2.73 1.32
C GLU A 178 -2.00 1.48 2.01
N ALA A 179 -2.49 0.52 1.25
CA ALA A 179 -2.85 -0.78 1.79
C ALA A 179 -1.61 -1.51 2.32
N VAL A 180 -1.74 -2.07 3.53
CA VAL A 180 -0.67 -2.80 4.21
C VAL A 180 -1.16 -4.14 4.75
N LEU A 181 -0.30 -5.15 4.73
CA LEU A 181 -0.47 -6.37 5.49
C LEU A 181 0.08 -6.11 6.89
N ILE A 182 -0.76 -6.29 7.90
CA ILE A 182 -0.41 -6.10 9.31
C ILE A 182 -0.45 -7.42 10.08
N GLU A 183 0.36 -7.50 11.11
CA GLU A 183 0.32 -8.55 12.12
C GLU A 183 0.37 -7.92 13.52
N ARG A 184 0.06 -8.72 14.55
CA ARG A 184 0.19 -8.26 15.93
C ARG A 184 1.66 -7.91 16.24
N ASP A 185 1.85 -6.82 16.94
CA ASP A 185 3.14 -6.45 17.50
C ASP A 185 3.31 -7.11 18.88
N ASP A 186 4.15 -8.14 18.95
CA ASP A 186 4.43 -8.88 20.19
C ASP A 186 5.68 -8.33 20.91
N SER A 187 6.23 -7.18 20.49
CA SER A 187 7.47 -6.62 21.05
C SER A 187 7.35 -6.23 22.55
N ASP A 188 6.14 -5.87 23.02
CA ASP A 188 5.90 -5.35 24.36
C ASP A 188 5.29 -6.36 25.34
N GLY A 189 5.12 -7.64 24.96
CA GLY A 189 4.45 -8.64 25.81
C GLY A 189 5.36 -9.69 26.40
N PRO A 190 5.12 -10.16 27.66
CA PRO A 190 5.86 -11.27 28.28
C PRO A 190 5.57 -12.65 27.64
N GLY A 191 5.13 -12.69 26.38
CA GLY A 191 4.77 -13.85 25.57
C GLY A 191 5.38 -13.86 24.17
N GLY A 192 6.39 -13.07 23.90
CA GLY A 192 7.10 -13.07 22.62
C GLY A 192 7.73 -14.44 22.36
N SER A 193 7.23 -15.14 21.36
CA SER A 193 7.64 -16.43 20.80
C SER A 193 6.81 -17.69 21.12
N GLY A 194 5.63 -17.60 21.68
CA GLY A 194 4.75 -18.74 21.95
C GLY A 194 3.66 -19.05 20.92
N GLY A 195 3.65 -18.42 19.76
CA GLY A 195 2.80 -18.85 18.64
C GLY A 195 3.34 -20.17 18.08
N ASN A 196 2.50 -21.22 18.08
CA ASN A 196 2.78 -22.53 17.48
C ASN A 196 3.64 -22.30 16.21
N GLY A 197 4.82 -22.91 16.11
CA GLY A 197 5.76 -22.71 14.98
C GLY A 197 5.10 -22.89 13.60
N GLU A 198 4.05 -23.71 13.53
CA GLU A 198 3.22 -23.91 12.35
C GLU A 198 2.44 -22.64 11.94
N LYS A 199 1.89 -21.88 12.91
CA LYS A 199 1.19 -20.62 12.60
C LYS A 199 2.16 -19.52 12.14
N ALA A 200 3.36 -19.45 12.71
CA ALA A 200 4.40 -18.54 12.29
C ALA A 200 4.81 -18.85 10.84
N ALA A 201 5.07 -20.12 10.52
CA ALA A 201 5.39 -20.56 9.16
C ALA A 201 4.25 -20.24 8.17
N ALA A 202 2.99 -20.41 8.56
CA ALA A 202 1.84 -20.10 7.73
C ALA A 202 1.70 -18.57 7.46
N ARG A 203 1.96 -17.72 8.48
CA ARG A 203 2.02 -16.25 8.32
C ARG A 203 3.12 -15.85 7.34
N ASP A 204 4.32 -16.42 7.50
CA ASP A 204 5.46 -16.18 6.61
C ASP A 204 5.17 -16.61 5.18
N GLN A 205 4.54 -17.77 5.01
CA GLN A 205 4.17 -18.27 3.69
C GLN A 205 3.17 -17.36 2.99
N LEU A 206 2.13 -16.88 3.70
CA LEU A 206 1.17 -15.94 3.15
C LEU A 206 1.86 -14.63 2.76
N ALA A 207 2.64 -14.05 3.65
CA ALA A 207 3.35 -12.80 3.39
C ALA A 207 4.28 -12.92 2.17
N LYS A 208 5.06 -14.01 2.06
CA LYS A 208 5.93 -14.28 0.90
C LYS A 208 5.16 -14.46 -0.41
N ARG A 209 3.99 -15.11 -0.38
CA ARG A 209 3.15 -15.25 -1.57
C ARG A 209 2.59 -13.91 -2.01
N VAL A 210 2.05 -13.13 -1.09
CA VAL A 210 1.53 -11.78 -1.35
C VAL A 210 2.66 -10.87 -1.85
N GLN A 211 3.83 -10.89 -1.23
CA GLN A 211 5.02 -10.15 -1.67
C GLN A 211 5.40 -10.48 -3.12
N GLY A 212 5.34 -11.76 -3.51
CA GLY A 212 5.63 -12.18 -4.88
C GLY A 212 4.65 -11.62 -5.92
N VAL A 213 3.38 -11.47 -5.56
CA VAL A 213 2.36 -10.81 -6.40
C VAL A 213 2.63 -9.31 -6.50
N VAL A 214 2.82 -8.64 -5.36
CA VAL A 214 3.12 -7.19 -5.29
C VAL A 214 4.35 -6.86 -6.13
N PHE A 215 5.40 -7.68 -6.02
CA PHE A 215 6.59 -7.52 -6.85
C PHE A 215 6.29 -7.68 -8.35
N GLY A 216 5.53 -8.74 -8.73
CA GLY A 216 5.10 -8.94 -10.12
C GLY A 216 4.33 -7.75 -10.70
N GLN A 217 3.54 -7.06 -9.86
CA GLN A 217 2.81 -5.85 -10.28
C GLN A 217 3.70 -4.61 -10.44
N GLN A 218 4.85 -4.55 -9.78
CA GLN A 218 5.78 -3.41 -9.81
C GLN A 218 6.81 -3.50 -10.94
N TYR A 219 7.06 -4.68 -11.48
CA TYR A 219 8.08 -4.93 -12.50
C TYR A 219 7.49 -5.54 -13.77
N LEU A 220 8.23 -5.41 -14.86
CA LEU A 220 8.00 -6.08 -16.13
C LEU A 220 9.24 -6.87 -16.52
N MET A 221 9.04 -7.93 -17.28
CA MET A 221 10.13 -8.60 -17.98
C MET A 221 10.33 -7.92 -19.33
N LEU A 222 11.51 -7.36 -19.55
CA LEU A 222 11.92 -6.76 -20.80
C LEU A 222 12.87 -7.71 -21.53
N ASP A 223 12.52 -8.07 -22.76
CA ASP A 223 13.34 -8.85 -23.68
C ASP A 223 13.67 -7.98 -24.89
N TYR A 224 14.91 -8.01 -25.36
CA TYR A 224 15.31 -7.33 -26.58
C TYR A 224 16.56 -7.95 -27.20
N ASP A 225 16.74 -7.74 -28.51
CA ASP A 225 17.93 -8.11 -29.25
C ASP A 225 18.87 -6.92 -29.38
N CYS A 226 20.15 -7.13 -29.09
CA CYS A 226 21.15 -6.08 -29.06
C CYS A 226 22.40 -6.49 -29.85
N PRO A 227 22.98 -5.58 -30.68
CA PRO A 227 24.31 -5.83 -31.22
C PRO A 227 25.32 -6.07 -30.10
N ARG A 228 26.13 -7.13 -30.22
CA ARG A 228 27.12 -7.48 -29.19
C ARG A 228 28.08 -6.35 -28.85
N THR A 229 28.39 -5.48 -29.81
CA THR A 229 29.25 -4.31 -29.61
C THR A 229 28.62 -3.21 -28.75
N LEU A 230 27.27 -3.23 -28.57
CA LEU A 230 26.51 -2.24 -27.80
C LEU A 230 26.00 -2.83 -26.47
N LEU A 231 26.31 -4.09 -26.18
CA LEU A 231 25.80 -4.84 -25.02
C LEU A 231 26.05 -4.12 -23.69
N GLU A 232 27.26 -3.63 -23.47
CA GLU A 232 27.63 -2.94 -22.24
C GLU A 232 26.76 -1.68 -21.99
N ARG A 233 26.52 -0.91 -23.05
CA ARG A 233 25.66 0.27 -22.97
C ARG A 233 24.21 -0.12 -22.72
N ALA A 234 23.70 -1.17 -23.37
CA ALA A 234 22.33 -1.62 -23.22
C ALA A 234 22.08 -2.18 -21.80
N THR A 235 23.02 -2.98 -21.29
CA THR A 235 22.89 -3.54 -19.91
C THR A 235 23.06 -2.50 -18.81
N ALA A 236 23.73 -1.40 -19.07
CA ALA A 236 23.77 -0.26 -18.14
C ALA A 236 22.38 0.40 -17.95
N VAL A 237 21.55 0.40 -19.01
CA VAL A 237 20.15 0.89 -18.97
C VAL A 237 19.23 -0.15 -18.32
N THR A 238 19.50 -1.42 -18.52
CA THR A 238 18.71 -2.55 -18.00
C THR A 238 19.55 -3.48 -17.12
N PRO A 239 19.99 -3.01 -15.95
CA PRO A 239 20.86 -3.83 -15.08
C PRO A 239 20.13 -5.05 -14.49
N GLY A 240 18.80 -5.12 -14.62
CA GLY A 240 18.00 -6.13 -13.98
C GLY A 240 17.95 -5.96 -12.47
N LEU A 241 17.51 -6.99 -11.76
CA LEU A 241 17.48 -6.99 -10.29
C LEU A 241 18.85 -7.31 -9.69
N GLU A 242 19.46 -8.40 -10.17
CA GLU A 242 20.84 -8.79 -9.84
C GLU A 242 21.73 -8.61 -11.06
N SER A 243 21.30 -9.11 -12.21
CA SER A 243 22.00 -9.07 -13.48
C SER A 243 21.06 -9.42 -14.64
N PRO A 244 21.22 -8.83 -15.83
CA PRO A 244 20.47 -9.25 -17.00
C PRO A 244 20.91 -10.62 -17.48
N THR A 245 19.98 -11.41 -18.02
CA THR A 245 20.31 -12.65 -18.72
C THR A 245 20.71 -12.31 -20.15
N ILE A 246 21.84 -12.84 -20.59
CA ILE A 246 22.35 -12.66 -21.95
C ILE A 246 22.40 -14.03 -22.64
N ALA A 247 21.75 -14.16 -23.80
CA ALA A 247 21.73 -15.38 -24.59
C ALA A 247 22.25 -15.10 -26.01
N PRO A 248 23.04 -16.06 -26.62
CA PRO A 248 23.47 -15.90 -27.99
C PRO A 248 22.30 -16.07 -28.96
N LEU A 249 22.28 -15.28 -30.03
CA LEU A 249 21.40 -15.48 -31.17
C LEU A 249 22.09 -16.32 -32.27
N ALA A 250 21.32 -16.78 -33.26
CA ALA A 250 21.86 -17.51 -34.41
C ALA A 250 22.90 -16.67 -35.18
N ASP A 251 22.70 -15.36 -35.27
CA ASP A 251 23.71 -14.41 -35.72
C ASP A 251 24.64 -14.06 -34.55
N PRO A 252 25.94 -14.46 -34.60
CA PRO A 252 26.89 -14.22 -33.52
C PRO A 252 27.19 -12.75 -33.25
N ALA A 253 26.83 -11.83 -34.17
CA ALA A 253 26.95 -10.39 -33.99
C ALA A 253 25.87 -9.81 -33.03
N TRP A 254 24.84 -10.60 -32.72
CA TRP A 254 23.72 -10.20 -31.89
C TRP A 254 23.59 -11.09 -30.66
N VAL A 255 22.98 -10.53 -29.62
CA VAL A 255 22.60 -11.24 -28.38
C VAL A 255 21.19 -10.85 -27.98
N ALA A 256 20.44 -11.78 -27.38
CA ALA A 256 19.20 -11.50 -26.69
C ALA A 256 19.52 -11.11 -25.23
N VAL A 257 18.87 -10.08 -24.73
CA VAL A 257 18.98 -9.60 -23.37
C VAL A 257 17.62 -9.69 -22.72
N ARG A 258 17.57 -10.24 -21.52
CA ARG A 258 16.36 -10.29 -20.69
C ARG A 258 16.66 -9.67 -19.33
N ALA A 259 15.85 -8.70 -18.91
CA ALA A 259 16.01 -7.99 -17.65
C ALA A 259 14.66 -7.65 -17.01
N LEU A 260 14.63 -7.63 -15.67
CA LEU A 260 13.53 -7.03 -14.91
C LEU A 260 13.70 -5.52 -14.89
N VAL A 261 12.61 -4.79 -15.22
CA VAL A 261 12.60 -3.33 -15.23
C VAL A 261 11.39 -2.81 -14.43
N PRO A 262 11.50 -1.68 -13.73
CA PRO A 262 10.36 -1.08 -13.04
C PRO A 262 9.27 -0.72 -14.06
N ARG A 263 8.02 -1.12 -13.78
CA ARG A 263 6.86 -0.86 -14.66
C ARG A 263 6.67 0.64 -14.96
N ARG A 264 6.90 1.50 -13.96
CA ARG A 264 6.76 2.95 -14.10
C ARG A 264 7.71 3.57 -15.12
N ASP A 265 8.89 2.95 -15.31
CA ASP A 265 9.98 3.50 -16.13
C ASP A 265 10.10 2.80 -17.49
N VAL A 266 9.29 1.76 -17.74
CA VAL A 266 9.45 0.85 -18.90
C VAL A 266 9.45 1.57 -20.25
N ASN A 267 8.57 2.53 -20.47
CA ASN A 267 8.49 3.25 -21.76
C ASN A 267 9.77 4.06 -22.02
N ALA A 268 10.27 4.80 -21.01
CA ALA A 268 11.52 5.54 -21.13
C ALA A 268 12.72 4.60 -21.36
N ILE A 269 12.75 3.47 -20.68
CA ILE A 269 13.78 2.43 -20.86
C ILE A 269 13.73 1.85 -22.30
N MET A 270 12.52 1.53 -22.80
CA MET A 270 12.35 0.99 -24.16
C MET A 270 12.82 2.00 -25.22
N ASP A 271 12.48 3.30 -25.05
CA ASP A 271 12.92 4.36 -25.96
C ASP A 271 14.45 4.50 -25.95
N GLU A 272 15.07 4.45 -24.77
CA GLU A 272 16.52 4.57 -24.62
C GLU A 272 17.25 3.37 -25.25
N ILE A 273 16.76 2.16 -25.02
CA ILE A 273 17.32 0.94 -25.62
C ILE A 273 17.19 0.96 -27.14
N ALA A 274 16.04 1.40 -27.66
CA ALA A 274 15.83 1.56 -29.11
C ALA A 274 16.82 2.57 -29.71
N ALA A 275 17.07 3.69 -29.03
CA ALA A 275 18.04 4.70 -29.44
C ALA A 275 19.49 4.18 -29.43
N ILE A 276 19.82 3.21 -28.56
CA ILE A 276 21.12 2.51 -28.56
C ILE A 276 21.27 1.62 -29.81
N GLY A 277 20.17 1.15 -30.41
CA GLY A 277 20.16 0.29 -31.58
C GLY A 277 19.64 -1.13 -31.31
N ALA A 278 19.00 -1.36 -30.16
CA ALA A 278 18.30 -2.61 -29.89
C ALA A 278 17.07 -2.78 -30.80
N LYS A 279 16.67 -4.03 -31.00
CA LYS A 279 15.52 -4.41 -31.84
C LYS A 279 14.68 -5.46 -31.08
N ALA A 280 13.51 -5.76 -31.64
CA ALA A 280 12.60 -6.76 -31.08
C ALA A 280 12.33 -6.55 -29.58
N ILE A 281 12.12 -5.29 -29.17
CA ILE A 281 11.93 -4.92 -27.77
C ILE A 281 10.52 -5.33 -27.33
N LEU A 282 10.41 -6.23 -26.35
CA LEU A 282 9.18 -6.81 -25.83
C LEU A 282 9.09 -6.58 -24.32
N ALA A 283 7.96 -6.10 -23.84
CA ALA A 283 7.65 -6.02 -22.41
C ALA A 283 6.53 -7.02 -22.09
N SER A 284 6.75 -7.85 -21.08
CA SER A 284 5.81 -8.88 -20.64
C SER A 284 5.47 -8.72 -19.17
N ASP A 285 4.19 -8.92 -18.82
CA ASP A 285 3.72 -8.92 -17.44
C ASP A 285 4.30 -10.09 -16.65
N ILE A 286 4.68 -9.80 -15.41
CA ILE A 286 5.10 -10.80 -14.44
C ILE A 286 3.90 -11.05 -13.52
N ARG A 287 3.42 -12.26 -13.49
CA ARG A 287 2.30 -12.64 -12.65
C ARG A 287 2.71 -12.82 -11.20
N PHE A 288 3.91 -13.32 -10.98
CA PHE A 288 4.39 -13.74 -9.68
C PHE A 288 5.93 -13.88 -9.70
N CYS A 289 6.61 -13.41 -8.67
CA CYS A 289 8.04 -13.58 -8.49
C CYS A 289 8.37 -13.98 -7.05
N ARG A 290 9.26 -14.93 -6.85
CA ARG A 290 9.82 -15.27 -5.53
C ARG A 290 11.32 -14.98 -5.51
N PHE A 291 11.75 -14.46 -4.38
CA PHE A 291 13.15 -14.27 -4.03
C PHE A 291 13.59 -15.26 -2.97
#